data_02db3e26779392a86835d0364735b785
#
_entry.id   02db3e26779392a86835d0364735b785
#
_cell.length_a   1.000
_cell.length_b   1.000
_cell.length_c   1.000
_cell.angle_alpha   90.00
_cell.angle_beta   90.00
_cell.angle_gamma   90.00
#
_symmetry.space_group_name_H-M   'P 1'
#
loop_
_entity.id
_entity.type
_entity.pdbx_description
1 polymer ?
#
loop_
_entity_poly.entity_id
_entity_poly.type
_entity_poly.pdbx_seq_one_letter_code
_entity_poly.pdbx_strand_id
1 'polypeptide(L)'
;QNEGLVGKTNQQVLDRTTADDQPTKVAEFNKSTYGASFGGPIIKDKLFFFTNVEIQQDEVPLTFNYGTYTGNDTQDSLNILSDFLKETYNYDPGSIELADKLDGLKFFGKIDWNLSDRHRLTVRHNYTKAEQYDLTANSTNRINFSNTGIYFPSITNSSALELNSQVGENMTNN
;
A
#
# COMPACT_ATOMS: atom_id res chain seq x y z
N GLN A 1 1.56 -15.98 -4.20
CA GLN A 1 0.16 -16.34 -3.98
C GLN A 1 -0.08 -17.79 -4.41
N ASN A 2 -0.85 -18.56 -3.64
CA ASN A 2 -1.18 -19.94 -4.01
C ASN A 2 -2.46 -19.94 -4.85
N GLU A 3 -2.36 -20.23 -6.13
CA GLU A 3 -3.51 -20.25 -7.06
C GLU A 3 -4.68 -21.15 -6.60
N GLY A 4 -4.39 -22.19 -5.81
CA GLY A 4 -5.40 -23.09 -5.25
C GLY A 4 -6.28 -22.46 -4.15
N LEU A 5 -5.87 -21.31 -3.60
CA LEU A 5 -6.61 -20.60 -2.56
C LEU A 5 -7.45 -19.43 -3.08
N VAL A 6 -7.33 -19.09 -4.37
CA VAL A 6 -8.14 -18.03 -4.98
C VAL A 6 -9.49 -18.57 -5.33
N GLY A 7 -10.54 -18.05 -4.67
CA GLY A 7 -11.93 -18.44 -4.91
C GLY A 7 -12.46 -17.93 -6.25
N LYS A 8 -13.60 -18.49 -6.67
CA LYS A 8 -14.40 -17.94 -7.77
C LYS A 8 -15.37 -16.88 -7.26
N THR A 9 -15.86 -16.02 -8.15
CA THR A 9 -16.93 -15.07 -7.84
C THR A 9 -18.12 -15.77 -7.17
N ASN A 10 -18.66 -15.16 -6.11
CA ASN A 10 -19.77 -15.74 -5.39
C ASN A 10 -21.01 -15.83 -6.28
N GLN A 11 -21.67 -16.99 -6.33
CA GLN A 11 -22.87 -17.23 -7.13
C GLN A 11 -23.98 -16.21 -6.84
N GLN A 12 -24.16 -15.80 -5.58
CA GLN A 12 -25.16 -14.80 -5.20
C GLN A 12 -24.93 -13.41 -5.82
N VAL A 13 -23.70 -13.09 -6.19
CA VAL A 13 -23.36 -11.83 -6.90
C VAL A 13 -23.71 -11.98 -8.37
N LEU A 14 -23.45 -13.15 -8.96
CA LEU A 14 -23.76 -13.45 -10.36
C LEU A 14 -25.27 -13.50 -10.62
N ASP A 15 -26.05 -14.08 -9.70
CA ASP A 15 -27.52 -14.17 -9.81
C ASP A 15 -28.20 -12.78 -9.83
N ARG A 16 -27.48 -11.71 -9.48
CA ARG A 16 -27.99 -10.33 -9.51
C ARG A 16 -27.61 -9.56 -10.77
N THR A 17 -26.66 -10.08 -11.57
CA THR A 17 -26.13 -9.36 -12.72
C THR A 17 -26.74 -9.82 -14.03
N THR A 18 -26.56 -11.06 -14.43
CA THR A 18 -27.20 -11.64 -15.63
C THR A 18 -27.24 -13.16 -15.51
N ALA A 19 -28.28 -13.78 -16.10
CA ALA A 19 -28.49 -15.23 -16.03
C ALA A 19 -27.40 -16.09 -16.74
N ASP A 20 -26.47 -15.45 -17.43
CA ASP A 20 -25.47 -16.12 -18.28
C ASP A 20 -24.02 -15.99 -17.75
N ASP A 21 -23.84 -15.25 -16.64
CA ASP A 21 -22.49 -15.04 -16.06
C ASP A 21 -22.03 -16.29 -15.29
N GLN A 22 -21.01 -16.94 -15.79
CA GLN A 22 -20.36 -18.05 -15.10
C GLN A 22 -19.39 -17.55 -14.03
N PRO A 23 -19.24 -18.28 -12.90
CA PRO A 23 -18.27 -17.93 -11.88
C PRO A 23 -16.84 -17.87 -12.46
N THR A 24 -16.26 -16.68 -12.51
CA THR A 24 -14.90 -16.47 -12.98
C THR A 24 -13.90 -16.53 -11.82
N LYS A 25 -12.69 -17.00 -12.09
CA LYS A 25 -11.59 -16.94 -11.14
C LYS A 25 -11.26 -15.47 -10.88
N VAL A 26 -11.07 -15.10 -9.61
CA VAL A 26 -10.58 -13.76 -9.25
C VAL A 26 -9.20 -13.56 -9.88
N ALA A 27 -8.94 -12.37 -10.45
CA ALA A 27 -7.65 -12.04 -11.02
C ALA A 27 -6.52 -12.22 -10.00
N GLU A 28 -5.37 -12.64 -10.48
CA GLU A 28 -4.19 -12.75 -9.63
C GLU A 28 -3.81 -11.35 -9.12
N PHE A 29 -3.71 -11.22 -7.82
CA PHE A 29 -3.22 -10.01 -7.18
C PHE A 29 -1.97 -10.33 -6.37
N ASN A 30 -1.08 -9.36 -6.24
CA ASN A 30 0.11 -9.49 -5.40
C ASN A 30 0.01 -8.53 -4.23
N LYS A 31 0.12 -9.10 -3.01
CA LYS A 31 0.23 -8.30 -1.78
C LYS A 31 1.36 -8.87 -0.96
N SER A 32 2.41 -8.09 -0.81
CA SER A 32 3.63 -8.51 -0.14
C SER A 32 4.00 -7.51 0.95
N THR A 33 4.29 -8.05 2.14
CA THR A 33 4.80 -7.26 3.25
C THR A 33 6.05 -7.94 3.78
N TYR A 34 7.13 -7.18 3.82
CA TYR A 34 8.42 -7.62 4.35
C TYR A 34 8.78 -6.75 5.53
N GLY A 35 9.24 -7.36 6.62
CA GLY A 35 9.62 -6.59 7.79
C GLY A 35 10.72 -7.28 8.58
N ALA A 36 11.48 -6.46 9.29
CA ALA A 36 12.48 -6.91 10.22
C ALA A 36 12.50 -5.99 11.44
N SER A 37 12.74 -6.59 12.60
CA SER A 37 12.95 -5.84 13.84
C SER A 37 14.26 -6.28 14.50
N PHE A 38 14.91 -5.31 15.08
CA PHE A 38 16.16 -5.53 15.81
C PHE A 38 16.19 -4.65 17.05
N GLY A 39 16.65 -5.19 18.17
CA GLY A 39 16.74 -4.44 19.41
C GLY A 39 17.60 -5.16 20.44
N GLY A 40 18.05 -4.38 21.41
CA GLY A 40 18.87 -4.90 22.47
C GLY A 40 19.50 -3.80 23.35
N PRO A 41 20.35 -4.20 24.32
CA PRO A 41 21.07 -3.26 25.14
C PRO A 41 22.26 -2.65 24.36
N ILE A 42 22.33 -1.32 24.33
CA ILE A 42 23.56 -0.59 23.98
C ILE A 42 24.51 -0.57 25.17
N ILE A 43 23.94 -0.31 26.34
CA ILE A 43 24.62 -0.42 27.63
C ILE A 43 23.75 -1.30 28.52
N LYS A 44 24.34 -2.40 29.00
CA LYS A 44 23.63 -3.36 29.85
C LYS A 44 22.93 -2.65 31.02
N ASP A 45 21.66 -3.01 31.24
CA ASP A 45 20.77 -2.52 32.30
C ASP A 45 20.50 -1.00 32.26
N LYS A 46 21.08 -0.25 31.30
CA LYS A 46 21.01 1.20 31.27
C LYS A 46 20.42 1.80 29.99
N LEU A 47 20.85 1.35 28.84
CA LEU A 47 20.47 1.95 27.58
C LEU A 47 20.07 0.87 26.58
N PHE A 48 18.86 0.96 26.06
CA PHE A 48 18.30 0.00 25.13
C PHE A 48 17.82 0.71 23.87
N PHE A 49 17.88 0.00 22.75
CA PHE A 49 17.26 0.44 21.51
C PHE A 49 16.37 -0.65 20.94
N PHE A 50 15.43 -0.21 20.13
CA PHE A 50 14.60 -1.07 19.30
C PHE A 50 14.33 -0.37 17.98
N THR A 51 14.40 -1.11 16.88
CA THR A 51 14.03 -0.62 15.55
C THR A 51 13.20 -1.66 14.80
N ASN A 52 12.29 -1.18 13.98
CA ASN A 52 11.50 -2.00 13.06
C ASN A 52 11.43 -1.29 11.71
N VAL A 53 11.54 -2.07 10.65
CA VAL A 53 11.32 -1.62 9.27
C VAL A 53 10.31 -2.56 8.62
N GLU A 54 9.32 -2.00 7.94
CA GLU A 54 8.33 -2.73 7.16
C GLU A 54 8.20 -2.10 5.77
N ILE A 55 8.26 -2.94 4.74
CA ILE A 55 8.04 -2.56 3.34
C ILE A 55 6.80 -3.31 2.86
N GLN A 56 5.84 -2.59 2.33
CA GLN A 56 4.60 -3.12 1.76
C GLN A 56 4.56 -2.82 0.26
N GLN A 57 4.18 -3.81 -0.53
CA GLN A 57 3.97 -3.68 -1.97
C GLN A 57 2.71 -4.44 -2.36
N ASP A 58 1.69 -3.72 -2.75
CA ASP A 58 0.42 -4.28 -3.18
C ASP A 58 0.17 -3.91 -4.64
N GLU A 59 -0.27 -4.88 -5.43
CA GLU A 59 -0.73 -4.69 -6.81
C GLU A 59 -2.00 -5.51 -7.03
N VAL A 60 -3.09 -4.82 -7.37
CA VAL A 60 -4.41 -5.41 -7.60
C VAL A 60 -4.89 -5.05 -8.99
N PRO A 61 -4.87 -5.98 -9.97
CA PRO A 61 -5.35 -5.71 -11.31
C PRO A 61 -6.84 -5.34 -11.34
N LEU A 62 -7.16 -4.30 -12.08
CA LEU A 62 -8.52 -3.91 -12.41
C LEU A 62 -8.91 -4.60 -13.72
N THR A 63 -9.41 -5.83 -13.60
CA THR A 63 -9.74 -6.65 -14.76
C THR A 63 -10.91 -6.07 -15.55
N PHE A 64 -10.79 -6.09 -16.88
CA PHE A 64 -11.83 -5.65 -17.79
C PHE A 64 -11.95 -6.65 -18.96
N ASN A 65 -13.18 -7.00 -19.31
CA ASN A 65 -13.46 -7.84 -20.48
C ASN A 65 -13.81 -6.96 -21.71
N TYR A 66 -12.86 -6.82 -22.61
CA TYR A 66 -13.06 -6.05 -23.86
C TYR A 66 -14.23 -6.55 -24.71
N GLY A 67 -14.63 -7.84 -24.60
CA GLY A 67 -15.81 -8.36 -25.26
C GLY A 67 -17.13 -7.72 -24.82
N THR A 68 -17.14 -7.04 -23.67
CA THR A 68 -18.31 -6.30 -23.14
C THR A 68 -18.29 -4.82 -23.50
N TYR A 69 -17.21 -4.31 -24.11
CA TYR A 69 -17.10 -2.92 -24.49
C TYR A 69 -18.01 -2.60 -25.66
N THR A 70 -18.81 -1.55 -25.54
CA THR A 70 -19.83 -1.13 -26.53
C THR A 70 -19.36 0.04 -27.41
N GLY A 71 -18.16 0.59 -27.15
CA GLY A 71 -17.55 1.61 -27.98
C GLY A 71 -16.93 1.06 -29.26
N ASN A 72 -16.38 1.96 -30.07
CA ASN A 72 -15.78 1.62 -31.36
C ASN A 72 -14.25 1.40 -31.28
N ASP A 73 -13.65 1.70 -30.15
CA ASP A 73 -12.20 1.57 -29.99
C ASP A 73 -11.82 0.11 -29.80
N THR A 74 -10.79 -0.32 -30.51
CA THR A 74 -10.17 -1.62 -30.33
C THR A 74 -8.90 -1.48 -29.48
N GLN A 75 -8.43 -2.57 -28.90
CA GLN A 75 -7.16 -2.56 -28.18
C GLN A 75 -6.00 -2.09 -29.06
N ASP A 76 -6.00 -2.49 -30.35
CA ASP A 76 -4.99 -2.05 -31.31
C ASP A 76 -5.07 -0.54 -31.57
N SER A 77 -6.28 0.03 -31.74
CA SER A 77 -6.43 1.48 -31.95
C SER A 77 -5.98 2.29 -30.76
N LEU A 78 -6.19 1.80 -29.54
CA LEU A 78 -5.72 2.45 -28.31
C LEU A 78 -4.19 2.37 -28.16
N ASN A 79 -3.58 1.26 -28.57
CA ASN A 79 -2.12 1.14 -28.59
C ASN A 79 -1.51 2.11 -29.63
N ILE A 80 -2.08 2.18 -30.85
CA ILE A 80 -1.65 3.14 -31.87
C ILE A 80 -1.78 4.58 -31.37
N LEU A 81 -2.87 4.91 -30.67
CA LEU A 81 -3.06 6.24 -30.06
C LEU A 81 -1.98 6.51 -29.00
N SER A 82 -1.67 5.53 -28.15
CA SER A 82 -0.62 5.66 -27.13
C SER A 82 0.73 5.95 -27.77
N ASP A 83 1.10 5.20 -28.79
CA ASP A 83 2.37 5.38 -29.51
C ASP A 83 2.44 6.75 -30.21
N PHE A 84 1.35 7.16 -30.86
CA PHE A 84 1.26 8.48 -31.48
C PHE A 84 1.44 9.62 -30.46
N LEU A 85 0.83 9.51 -29.27
CA LEU A 85 0.97 10.50 -28.21
C LEU A 85 2.41 10.57 -27.67
N LYS A 86 3.07 9.42 -27.52
CA LYS A 86 4.48 9.35 -27.09
C LYS A 86 5.41 9.96 -28.11
N GLU A 87 5.27 9.59 -29.38
CA GLU A 87 6.19 10.00 -30.45
C GLU A 87 5.99 11.47 -30.85
N THR A 88 4.75 11.94 -30.93
CA THR A 88 4.42 13.27 -31.45
C THR A 88 4.48 14.34 -30.36
N TYR A 89 3.99 14.02 -29.17
CA TYR A 89 3.82 14.99 -28.08
C TYR A 89 4.72 14.73 -26.87
N ASN A 90 5.55 13.68 -26.92
CA ASN A 90 6.34 13.21 -25.77
C ASN A 90 5.47 13.01 -24.50
N TYR A 91 4.25 12.54 -24.70
CA TYR A 91 3.26 12.31 -23.67
C TYR A 91 2.93 10.82 -23.56
N ASP A 92 3.25 10.22 -22.40
CA ASP A 92 2.90 8.84 -22.11
C ASP A 92 1.54 8.78 -21.39
N PRO A 93 0.48 8.26 -22.05
CA PRO A 93 -0.82 8.07 -21.40
C PRO A 93 -0.83 6.90 -20.43
N GLY A 94 0.23 6.09 -20.38
CA GLY A 94 0.30 4.87 -19.58
C GLY A 94 -0.34 3.66 -20.26
N SER A 95 -0.70 2.64 -19.48
CA SER A 95 -1.30 1.39 -19.96
C SER A 95 -2.82 1.45 -19.91
N ILE A 96 -3.46 0.68 -20.80
CA ILE A 96 -4.90 0.36 -20.72
C ILE A 96 -5.17 -0.87 -19.83
N GLU A 97 -4.14 -1.64 -19.50
CA GLU A 97 -4.19 -2.65 -18.45
C GLU A 97 -3.93 -1.98 -17.11
N LEU A 98 -4.95 -1.93 -16.28
CA LEU A 98 -4.95 -1.14 -15.06
C LEU A 98 -4.72 -2.02 -13.83
N ALA A 99 -3.97 -1.50 -12.87
CA ALA A 99 -3.81 -2.11 -11.56
C ALA A 99 -3.67 -1.01 -10.50
N ASP A 100 -4.44 -1.12 -9.42
CA ASP A 100 -4.21 -0.31 -8.22
C ASP A 100 -2.93 -0.74 -7.54
N LYS A 101 -2.11 0.23 -7.14
CA LYS A 101 -0.83 -0.01 -6.49
C LYS A 101 -0.72 0.74 -5.17
N LEU A 102 -0.12 0.08 -4.19
CA LEU A 102 0.24 0.68 -2.92
C LEU A 102 1.67 0.28 -2.56
N ASP A 103 2.55 1.26 -2.51
CA ASP A 103 3.91 1.12 -2.01
C ASP A 103 4.02 1.81 -0.64
N GLY A 104 4.48 1.06 0.37
CA GLY A 104 4.57 1.53 1.74
C GLY A 104 5.95 1.25 2.35
N LEU A 105 6.45 2.23 3.10
CA LEU A 105 7.63 2.10 3.95
C LEU A 105 7.28 2.60 5.35
N LYS A 106 7.48 1.75 6.35
CA LYS A 106 7.34 2.12 7.76
C LYS A 106 8.65 1.88 8.49
N PHE A 107 9.05 2.86 9.24
CA PHE A 107 10.19 2.78 10.14
C PHE A 107 9.77 3.18 11.55
N PHE A 108 10.17 2.39 12.52
CA PHE A 108 10.02 2.70 13.93
C PHE A 108 11.38 2.58 14.62
N GLY A 109 11.74 3.60 15.38
CA GLY A 109 12.92 3.61 16.25
C GLY A 109 12.56 4.03 17.66
N LYS A 110 13.11 3.33 18.65
CA LYS A 110 12.92 3.62 20.07
C LYS A 110 14.23 3.51 20.82
N ILE A 111 14.46 4.41 21.75
CA ILE A 111 15.56 4.38 22.72
C ILE A 111 14.94 4.48 24.11
N ASP A 112 15.28 3.56 24.97
CA ASP A 112 14.95 3.58 26.40
C ASP A 112 16.23 3.78 27.19
N TRP A 113 16.29 4.83 27.99
CA TRP A 113 17.43 5.19 28.80
C TRP A 113 17.07 5.28 30.27
N ASN A 114 17.57 4.38 31.08
CA ASN A 114 17.52 4.43 32.54
C ASN A 114 18.59 5.43 33.02
N LEU A 115 18.18 6.70 33.21
CA LEU A 115 19.06 7.76 33.69
C LEU A 115 19.54 7.51 35.13
N SER A 116 18.61 6.97 35.93
CA SER A 116 18.85 6.52 37.34
C SER A 116 17.76 5.51 37.71
N ASP A 117 17.83 4.94 38.91
CA ASP A 117 16.81 4.00 39.44
C ASP A 117 15.40 4.65 39.49
N ARG A 118 15.32 5.99 39.48
CA ARG A 118 14.08 6.75 39.61
C ARG A 118 13.67 7.49 38.34
N HIS A 119 14.51 7.57 37.33
CA HIS A 119 14.28 8.35 36.13
C HIS A 119 14.54 7.52 34.88
N ARG A 120 13.54 7.40 34.01
CA ARG A 120 13.64 6.73 32.70
C ARG A 120 13.21 7.68 31.61
N LEU A 121 14.05 7.84 30.60
CA LEU A 121 13.79 8.59 29.39
C LEU A 121 13.51 7.64 28.24
N THR A 122 12.40 7.84 27.54
CA THR A 122 12.06 7.12 26.30
C THR A 122 11.97 8.11 25.15
N VAL A 123 12.66 7.84 24.09
CA VAL A 123 12.57 8.56 22.81
C VAL A 123 12.09 7.59 21.75
N ARG A 124 11.06 7.98 21.00
CA ARG A 124 10.55 7.17 19.89
C ARG A 124 10.30 8.03 18.66
N HIS A 125 10.51 7.44 17.51
CA HIS A 125 10.23 8.04 16.22
C HIS A 125 9.54 7.03 15.32
N ASN A 126 8.46 7.47 14.66
CA ASN A 126 7.76 6.76 13.60
C ASN A 126 7.90 7.54 12.31
N TYR A 127 8.27 6.86 11.26
CA TYR A 127 8.21 7.33 9.89
C TYR A 127 7.33 6.39 9.08
N THR A 128 6.35 6.94 8.38
CA THR A 128 5.52 6.18 7.45
C THR A 128 5.47 6.95 6.13
N LYS A 129 5.82 6.28 5.05
CA LYS A 129 5.61 6.75 3.68
C LYS A 129 4.67 5.75 2.99
N ALA A 130 3.64 6.26 2.34
CA ALA A 130 2.75 5.47 1.50
C ALA A 130 2.52 6.21 0.18
N GLU A 131 2.58 5.48 -0.93
CA GLU A 131 2.32 5.98 -2.27
C GLU A 131 1.24 5.08 -2.87
N GLN A 132 0.04 5.62 -3.03
CA GLN A 132 -1.09 4.90 -3.58
C GLN A 132 -1.44 5.46 -4.96
N TYR A 133 -1.62 4.54 -5.91
CA TYR A 133 -2.17 4.82 -7.22
C TYR A 133 -3.57 4.20 -7.27
N ASP A 134 -4.59 5.06 -7.34
CA ASP A 134 -5.99 4.69 -7.41
C ASP A 134 -6.49 4.97 -8.83
N LEU A 135 -6.73 3.91 -9.59
CA LEU A 135 -7.07 3.99 -11.00
C LEU A 135 -8.57 3.83 -11.21
N THR A 136 -9.10 4.58 -12.14
CA THR A 136 -10.50 4.38 -12.56
C THR A 136 -10.60 3.16 -13.46
N ALA A 137 -11.32 2.13 -13.03
CA ALA A 137 -11.55 0.93 -13.80
C ALA A 137 -12.19 1.21 -15.17
N ASN A 138 -11.87 0.39 -16.16
CA ASN A 138 -12.54 0.36 -17.44
C ASN A 138 -13.98 -0.10 -17.27
N SER A 139 -14.87 0.33 -18.15
CA SER A 139 -16.29 -0.02 -18.15
C SER A 139 -16.79 -0.33 -19.55
N THR A 140 -18.02 -0.80 -19.67
CA THR A 140 -18.63 -1.16 -20.96
C THR A 140 -18.71 -0.01 -21.97
N ASN A 141 -18.59 1.22 -21.53
CA ASN A 141 -18.68 2.42 -22.40
C ASN A 141 -17.45 3.35 -22.27
N ARG A 142 -16.42 2.97 -21.52
CA ARG A 142 -15.24 3.82 -21.31
C ARG A 142 -14.00 3.00 -21.05
N ILE A 143 -12.95 3.31 -21.78
CA ILE A 143 -11.59 2.82 -21.58
C ILE A 143 -10.76 3.98 -21.01
N ASN A 144 -9.99 3.71 -19.96
CA ASN A 144 -9.09 4.65 -19.32
C ASN A 144 -7.64 4.22 -19.52
N PHE A 145 -6.75 5.19 -19.65
CA PHE A 145 -5.31 4.95 -19.51
C PHE A 145 -4.90 5.14 -18.05
N SER A 146 -3.81 4.49 -17.64
CA SER A 146 -3.37 4.49 -16.24
C SER A 146 -2.98 5.88 -15.71
N ASN A 147 -2.59 6.83 -16.55
CA ASN A 147 -2.28 8.19 -16.13
C ASN A 147 -3.51 9.05 -15.81
N THR A 148 -4.73 8.55 -16.05
CA THR A 148 -5.96 9.21 -15.60
C THR A 148 -6.29 8.92 -14.14
N GLY A 149 -5.53 8.06 -13.50
CA GLY A 149 -5.66 7.72 -12.09
C GLY A 149 -5.21 8.85 -11.15
N ILE A 150 -5.46 8.65 -9.88
CA ILE A 150 -5.09 9.60 -8.83
C ILE A 150 -3.90 9.03 -8.05
N TYR A 151 -2.87 9.85 -7.88
CA TYR A 151 -1.71 9.53 -7.07
C TYR A 151 -1.84 10.20 -5.70
N PHE A 152 -1.82 9.41 -4.63
CA PHE A 152 -1.89 9.84 -3.25
C PHE A 152 -0.58 9.56 -2.51
N PRO A 153 0.37 10.47 -2.48
CA PRO A 153 1.52 10.36 -1.61
C PRO A 153 1.15 10.79 -0.19
N SER A 154 1.58 10.00 0.80
CA SER A 154 1.42 10.32 2.21
C SER A 154 2.73 10.10 2.95
N ILE A 155 3.15 11.09 3.74
CA ILE A 155 4.32 10.98 4.61
C ILE A 155 3.91 11.43 6.01
N THR A 156 4.14 10.57 6.98
CA THR A 156 3.93 10.87 8.39
C THR A 156 5.24 10.73 9.16
N ASN A 157 5.61 11.77 9.88
CA ASN A 157 6.70 11.78 10.83
C ASN A 157 6.16 12.09 12.23
N SER A 158 6.42 11.22 13.18
CA SER A 158 5.98 11.41 14.56
C SER A 158 7.09 11.07 15.53
N SER A 159 7.43 12.01 16.39
CA SER A 159 8.41 11.81 17.47
C SER A 159 7.76 12.03 18.80
N ALA A 160 8.12 11.24 19.80
CA ALA A 160 7.70 11.42 21.16
C ALA A 160 8.88 11.27 22.11
N LEU A 161 8.88 12.13 23.13
CA LEU A 161 9.80 12.12 24.26
C LEU A 161 8.99 11.93 25.52
N GLU A 162 9.34 10.97 26.32
CA GLU A 162 8.66 10.63 27.57
C GLU A 162 9.67 10.50 28.69
N LEU A 163 9.47 11.23 29.79
CA LEU A 163 10.30 11.15 30.98
C LEU A 163 9.44 10.65 32.16
N ASN A 164 9.69 9.40 32.53
CA ASN A 164 9.10 8.82 33.73
C ASN A 164 10.00 9.07 34.93
N SER A 165 9.44 9.73 35.96
CA SER A 165 10.18 10.11 37.15
C SER A 165 9.43 9.76 38.43
N GLN A 166 10.11 9.09 39.37
CA GLN A 166 9.64 8.89 40.70
C GLN A 166 10.16 10.03 41.59
N VAL A 167 9.25 10.83 42.13
CA VAL A 167 9.57 11.96 43.00
C VAL A 167 9.16 11.61 44.43
N GLY A 168 10.17 11.38 45.30
CA GLY A 168 9.91 10.91 46.64
C GLY A 168 9.46 9.44 46.70
N GLU A 169 8.78 9.06 47.79
CA GLU A 169 8.31 7.69 47.97
C GLU A 169 6.92 7.41 47.37
N ASN A 170 6.11 8.47 47.17
CA ASN A 170 4.69 8.34 46.87
C ASN A 170 4.21 9.08 45.58
N MET A 171 5.11 9.69 44.80
CA MET A 171 4.72 10.46 43.61
C MET A 171 5.48 9.96 42.39
N THR A 172 4.71 9.65 41.31
CA THR A 172 5.25 9.36 40.01
C THR A 172 4.74 10.39 39.00
N ASN A 173 5.61 10.85 38.10
CA ASN A 173 5.26 11.69 36.96
C ASN A 173 5.57 10.91 35.66
N ASN A 174 4.60 10.88 34.77
CA ASN A 174 4.72 10.29 33.42
C ASN A 174 4.69 11.38 32.36
#